data_9bee83741f02b59f48b4d1c23a5507f9
#
_entry.id   9bee83741f02b59f48b4d1c23a5507f9
#
_cell.length_a   1.000
_cell.length_b   1.000
_cell.length_c   1.000
_cell.angle_alpha   90.00
_cell.angle_beta   90.00
_cell.angle_gamma   90.00
#
_symmetry.space_group_name_H-M   'P 1'
#
loop_
_entity.id
_entity.type
_entity.pdbx_description
1 polymer ?
#
loop_
_entity_poly.entity_id
_entity_poly.type
_entity_poly.pdbx_seq_one_letter_code
_entity_poly.pdbx_strand_id
1 'polypeptide(L)'
;LDITTTEQFAVQTDSIRLNFSFNNRLGTDASLQKVIVDKFDTSFLRVMEKNKNFNFSKTIYVPADKPVTQPYWLVNKMEEGYFNVTDQLLIGYPDVDPAYNVFIQVRIFGENFTFMRPVRYKFTDPVRGELYQPLVVVPPVIVSPSEDLKIAINEKNDINGSLLLKGMINGLTGNLVAFEKGSDKALQSFSFSSPV
;
A
#
# COMPACT_ATOMS: atom_id res chain seq x y z
N LEU A 1 -6.48 3.43 -20.13
CA LEU A 1 -6.74 3.90 -18.76
C LEU A 1 -5.59 3.43 -17.88
N ASP A 2 -4.75 4.35 -17.42
CA ASP A 2 -3.59 4.04 -16.59
C ASP A 2 -3.59 4.92 -15.35
N ILE A 3 -3.37 4.30 -14.18
CA ILE A 3 -3.33 4.98 -12.89
C ILE A 3 -2.07 4.52 -12.17
N THR A 4 -1.17 5.48 -11.95
CA THR A 4 0.16 5.17 -11.42
C THR A 4 0.56 6.14 -10.31
N THR A 5 1.55 5.73 -9.55
CA THR A 5 2.31 6.57 -8.63
C THR A 5 3.80 6.35 -8.86
N THR A 6 4.62 7.33 -8.48
CA THR A 6 6.08 7.24 -8.46
C THR A 6 6.62 6.75 -7.11
N GLU A 7 5.74 6.56 -6.15
CA GLU A 7 6.05 6.08 -4.81
C GLU A 7 5.72 4.60 -4.70
N GLN A 8 6.67 3.80 -4.22
CA GLN A 8 6.49 2.36 -4.05
C GLN A 8 5.53 2.03 -2.89
N PHE A 9 5.53 2.89 -1.87
CA PHE A 9 4.78 2.67 -0.65
C PHE A 9 3.76 3.77 -0.42
N ALA A 10 2.52 3.38 -0.09
CA ALA A 10 1.52 4.25 0.49
C ALA A 10 1.64 4.14 2.02
N VAL A 11 2.26 5.12 2.65
CA VAL A 11 2.52 5.09 4.09
C VAL A 11 1.30 5.58 4.85
N GLN A 12 0.82 4.81 5.83
CA GLN A 12 -0.27 5.26 6.72
C GLN A 12 0.10 6.59 7.37
N THR A 13 -0.89 7.47 7.53
CA THR A 13 -0.77 8.83 8.06
C THR A 13 -0.03 9.84 7.18
N ASP A 14 0.34 9.45 5.96
CA ASP A 14 0.95 10.32 4.97
C ASP A 14 0.05 10.48 3.73
N SER A 15 0.51 11.23 2.77
CA SER A 15 -0.20 11.48 1.51
C SER A 15 0.56 10.90 0.34
N ILE A 16 -0.17 10.32 -0.61
CA ILE A 16 0.40 9.78 -1.84
C ILE A 16 -0.18 10.47 -3.06
N ARG A 17 0.66 10.75 -4.05
CA ARG A 17 0.26 11.36 -5.31
C ARG A 17 -0.05 10.29 -6.36
N LEU A 18 -1.28 10.31 -6.85
CA LEU A 18 -1.74 9.45 -7.94
C LEU A 18 -1.74 10.23 -9.26
N ASN A 19 -1.25 9.61 -10.31
CA ASN A 19 -1.21 10.13 -11.66
C ASN A 19 -2.17 9.33 -12.55
N PHE A 20 -3.09 10.04 -13.20
CA PHE A 20 -4.12 9.49 -14.04
C PHE A 20 -3.81 9.83 -15.50
N SER A 21 -3.86 8.84 -16.38
CA SER A 21 -3.65 9.00 -17.80
C SER A 21 -4.72 8.26 -18.59
N PHE A 22 -5.52 8.99 -19.35
CA PHE A 22 -6.62 8.46 -20.16
C PHE A 22 -6.40 8.81 -21.62
N ASN A 23 -6.61 7.83 -22.50
CA ASN A 23 -6.49 8.02 -23.94
C ASN A 23 -7.59 7.26 -24.70
N ASN A 24 -8.22 7.91 -25.64
CA ASN A 24 -9.16 7.33 -26.58
C ASN A 24 -8.43 7.06 -27.91
N ARG A 25 -7.71 5.95 -28.00
CA ARG A 25 -6.86 5.63 -29.17
C ARG A 25 -7.64 5.46 -30.45
N LEU A 26 -8.81 4.84 -30.39
CA LEU A 26 -9.66 4.55 -31.55
C LEU A 26 -10.43 5.77 -32.02
N GLY A 27 -10.64 6.75 -31.15
CA GLY A 27 -11.46 7.93 -31.48
C GLY A 27 -12.96 7.63 -31.54
N THR A 28 -13.40 6.63 -30.78
CA THR A 28 -14.83 6.36 -30.61
C THR A 28 -15.51 7.53 -29.89
N ASP A 29 -16.81 7.68 -30.08
CA ASP A 29 -17.61 8.62 -29.27
C ASP A 29 -17.54 8.20 -27.81
N ALA A 30 -16.68 8.86 -27.04
CA ALA A 30 -16.44 8.54 -25.65
C ALA A 30 -16.22 9.80 -24.81
N SER A 31 -16.75 9.79 -23.60
CA SER A 31 -16.54 10.86 -22.62
C SER A 31 -16.27 10.29 -21.22
N LEU A 32 -15.26 10.86 -20.55
CA LEU A 32 -14.99 10.57 -19.14
C LEU A 32 -16.07 11.24 -18.31
N GLN A 33 -16.80 10.47 -17.53
CA GLN A 33 -17.89 10.96 -16.69
C GLN A 33 -17.41 11.21 -15.27
N LYS A 34 -16.74 10.23 -14.65
CA LYS A 34 -16.44 10.27 -13.24
C LYS A 34 -15.21 9.41 -12.91
N VAL A 35 -14.46 9.84 -11.90
CA VAL A 35 -13.35 9.06 -11.32
C VAL A 35 -13.53 9.03 -9.82
N ILE A 36 -13.47 7.82 -9.24
CA ILE A 36 -13.64 7.58 -7.82
C ILE A 36 -12.44 6.76 -7.31
N VAL A 37 -11.78 7.26 -6.28
CA VAL A 37 -10.78 6.52 -5.52
C VAL A 37 -10.82 6.97 -4.07
N ASP A 38 -11.06 6.05 -3.16
CA ASP A 38 -11.25 6.34 -1.74
C ASP A 38 -12.29 7.47 -1.54
N LYS A 39 -11.92 8.54 -0.84
CA LYS A 39 -12.76 9.74 -0.63
C LYS A 39 -12.76 10.72 -1.81
N PHE A 40 -11.89 10.52 -2.79
CA PHE A 40 -11.88 11.34 -3.99
C PHE A 40 -12.96 10.85 -4.96
N ASP A 41 -13.95 11.70 -5.18
CA ASP A 41 -15.08 11.47 -6.08
C ASP A 41 -15.28 12.74 -6.93
N THR A 42 -14.97 12.67 -8.22
CA THR A 42 -15.01 13.84 -9.10
C THR A 42 -15.62 13.52 -10.45
N SER A 43 -16.58 14.35 -10.86
CA SER A 43 -17.18 14.33 -12.19
C SER A 43 -16.38 15.21 -13.14
N PHE A 44 -16.12 14.72 -14.34
CA PHE A 44 -15.36 15.42 -15.37
C PHE A 44 -16.23 15.87 -16.55
N LEU A 45 -17.19 15.07 -16.97
CA LEU A 45 -18.06 15.29 -18.13
C LEU A 45 -17.29 15.70 -19.39
N ARG A 46 -16.10 15.08 -19.60
CA ARG A 46 -15.12 15.48 -20.60
C ARG A 46 -15.14 14.55 -21.81
N VAL A 47 -15.33 15.13 -23.01
CA VAL A 47 -15.17 14.39 -24.26
C VAL A 47 -13.71 13.96 -24.44
N MET A 48 -13.51 12.71 -24.82
CA MET A 48 -12.19 12.12 -25.05
C MET A 48 -11.85 12.16 -26.53
N GLU A 49 -11.03 13.15 -26.94
CA GLU A 49 -10.60 13.29 -28.31
C GLU A 49 -9.71 12.13 -28.77
N LYS A 50 -9.76 11.83 -30.07
CA LYS A 50 -8.96 10.75 -30.68
C LYS A 50 -7.46 10.94 -30.43
N ASN A 51 -6.86 9.90 -29.84
CA ASN A 51 -5.42 9.79 -29.59
C ASN A 51 -4.80 10.96 -28.83
N LYS A 52 -5.60 11.70 -28.06
CA LYS A 52 -5.10 12.71 -27.12
C LYS A 52 -5.14 12.19 -25.70
N ASN A 53 -4.03 12.39 -24.98
CA ASN A 53 -3.98 12.07 -23.55
C ASN A 53 -4.70 13.14 -22.73
N PHE A 54 -5.52 12.70 -21.82
CA PHE A 54 -6.01 13.51 -20.71
C PHE A 54 -5.31 13.05 -19.43
N ASN A 55 -4.46 13.91 -18.88
CA ASN A 55 -3.67 13.63 -17.69
C ASN A 55 -4.05 14.58 -16.58
N PHE A 56 -4.13 14.07 -15.37
CA PHE A 56 -4.21 14.86 -14.14
C PHE A 56 -3.60 14.09 -12.98
N SER A 57 -3.33 14.78 -11.88
CA SER A 57 -2.84 14.15 -10.66
C SER A 57 -3.71 14.54 -9.48
N LYS A 58 -3.80 13.66 -8.51
CA LYS A 58 -4.47 13.91 -7.24
C LYS A 58 -3.66 13.33 -6.08
N THR A 59 -3.43 14.14 -5.07
CA THR A 59 -2.88 13.67 -3.80
C THR A 59 -4.03 13.20 -2.92
N ILE A 60 -3.91 12.00 -2.38
CA ILE A 60 -4.86 11.42 -1.41
C ILE A 60 -4.12 11.15 -0.11
N TYR A 61 -4.82 11.31 1.00
CA TYR A 61 -4.30 10.96 2.33
C TYR A 61 -4.51 9.47 2.59
N VAL A 62 -3.50 8.80 3.13
CA VAL A 62 -3.56 7.39 3.52
C VAL A 62 -3.96 7.32 5.00
N PRO A 63 -5.18 6.89 5.33
CA PRO A 63 -5.64 6.86 6.71
C PRO A 63 -4.81 5.92 7.60
N ALA A 64 -4.75 6.22 8.90
CA ALA A 64 -4.05 5.38 9.87
C ALA A 64 -4.63 3.96 10.00
N ASP A 65 -5.93 3.83 9.75
CA ASP A 65 -6.69 2.57 9.78
C ASP A 65 -6.73 1.84 8.43
N LYS A 66 -6.06 2.37 7.39
CA LYS A 66 -5.94 1.67 6.11
C LYS A 66 -5.21 0.34 6.32
N PRO A 67 -5.79 -0.80 5.93
CA PRO A 67 -5.13 -2.09 6.09
C PRO A 67 -3.75 -2.12 5.42
N VAL A 68 -2.75 -2.64 6.13
CA VAL A 68 -1.42 -2.90 5.57
C VAL A 68 -1.54 -3.99 4.52
N THR A 69 -0.90 -3.79 3.37
CA THR A 69 -0.90 -4.78 2.30
C THR A 69 -0.01 -5.95 2.70
N GLN A 70 -0.62 -7.11 2.82
CA GLN A 70 0.08 -8.36 3.15
C GLN A 70 -0.65 -9.56 2.53
N PRO A 71 0.04 -10.68 2.30
CA PRO A 71 -0.60 -11.90 1.85
C PRO A 71 -1.68 -12.37 2.83
N TYR A 72 -2.78 -12.93 2.32
CA TYR A 72 -3.92 -13.35 3.16
C TYR A 72 -3.54 -14.38 4.23
N TRP A 73 -2.52 -15.20 3.99
CA TRP A 73 -2.05 -16.19 4.96
C TRP A 73 -1.18 -15.60 6.09
N LEU A 74 -0.77 -14.32 5.99
CA LEU A 74 -0.04 -13.60 7.02
C LEU A 74 -0.91 -12.62 7.82
N VAL A 75 -2.20 -12.49 7.49
CA VAL A 75 -3.13 -11.58 8.20
C VAL A 75 -3.31 -12.01 9.65
N ASN A 76 -3.45 -13.31 9.89
CA ASN A 76 -3.52 -13.86 11.22
C ASN A 76 -2.17 -14.45 11.62
N LYS A 77 -1.90 -14.47 12.92
CA LYS A 77 -0.70 -15.12 13.46
C LYS A 77 -0.68 -16.58 13.02
N MET A 78 0.48 -17.01 12.50
CA MET A 78 0.73 -18.41 12.19
C MET A 78 0.70 -19.25 13.48
N GLU A 79 0.00 -20.36 13.43
CA GLU A 79 0.01 -21.39 14.46
C GLU A 79 1.15 -22.38 14.23
N GLU A 80 1.34 -23.30 15.18
CA GLU A 80 2.38 -24.32 15.05
C GLU A 80 2.05 -25.26 13.88
N GLY A 81 2.81 -25.14 12.79
CA GLY A 81 2.71 -25.99 11.62
C GLY A 81 1.68 -25.59 10.55
N TYR A 82 0.89 -24.52 10.72
CA TYR A 82 -0.05 -24.05 9.71
C TYR A 82 -0.35 -22.56 9.76
N PHE A 83 -0.80 -22.01 8.61
CA PHE A 83 -1.31 -20.65 8.51
C PHE A 83 -2.79 -20.60 8.87
N ASN A 84 -3.16 -19.67 9.75
CA ASN A 84 -4.56 -19.48 10.15
C ASN A 84 -5.27 -18.58 9.13
N VAL A 85 -5.94 -19.20 8.14
CA VAL A 85 -6.69 -18.48 7.10
C VAL A 85 -8.18 -18.54 7.44
N THR A 86 -8.77 -17.41 7.83
CA THR A 86 -10.18 -17.33 8.22
C THR A 86 -11.12 -17.51 7.03
N ASP A 87 -10.81 -16.86 5.89
CA ASP A 87 -11.59 -16.98 4.66
C ASP A 87 -10.98 -18.05 3.75
N GLN A 88 -11.61 -19.21 3.72
CA GLN A 88 -11.18 -20.38 2.93
C GLN A 88 -11.25 -20.12 1.40
N LEU A 89 -12.03 -19.12 0.95
CA LEU A 89 -12.14 -18.79 -0.48
C LEU A 89 -10.86 -18.11 -1.01
N LEU A 90 -10.03 -17.58 -0.14
CA LEU A 90 -8.75 -16.98 -0.50
C LEU A 90 -7.64 -18.00 -0.74
N ILE A 91 -7.83 -19.26 -0.32
CA ILE A 91 -6.80 -20.31 -0.49
C ILE A 91 -6.59 -20.59 -1.97
N GLY A 92 -5.33 -20.41 -2.41
CA GLY A 92 -4.96 -20.50 -3.82
C GLY A 92 -5.06 -19.19 -4.60
N TYR A 93 -5.46 -18.09 -3.97
CA TYR A 93 -5.42 -16.79 -4.59
C TYR A 93 -3.96 -16.37 -4.85
N PRO A 94 -3.60 -15.97 -6.08
CA PRO A 94 -2.20 -15.86 -6.47
C PRO A 94 -1.52 -14.56 -6.00
N ASP A 95 -2.30 -13.59 -5.53
CA ASP A 95 -1.79 -12.25 -5.22
C ASP A 95 -2.58 -11.60 -4.08
N VAL A 96 -2.08 -10.46 -3.61
CA VAL A 96 -2.74 -9.63 -2.61
C VAL A 96 -3.72 -8.66 -3.28
N ASP A 97 -4.74 -8.23 -2.56
CA ASP A 97 -5.66 -7.20 -3.04
C ASP A 97 -4.92 -5.88 -3.27
N PRO A 98 -5.23 -5.15 -4.36
CA PRO A 98 -4.66 -3.85 -4.62
C PRO A 98 -4.91 -2.86 -3.47
N ALA A 99 -3.88 -2.10 -3.08
CA ALA A 99 -3.97 -1.08 -2.05
C ALA A 99 -5.10 -0.07 -2.31
N TYR A 100 -5.25 0.32 -3.58
CA TYR A 100 -6.32 1.19 -4.07
C TYR A 100 -6.84 0.71 -5.40
N ASN A 101 -8.17 0.63 -5.51
CA ASN A 101 -8.88 0.47 -6.76
C ASN A 101 -9.52 1.80 -7.17
N VAL A 102 -9.36 2.15 -8.44
CA VAL A 102 -9.98 3.32 -9.04
C VAL A 102 -11.14 2.88 -9.91
N PHE A 103 -12.31 3.45 -9.67
CA PHE A 103 -13.49 3.26 -10.50
C PHE A 103 -13.62 4.44 -11.46
N ILE A 104 -13.69 4.13 -12.76
CA ILE A 104 -13.69 5.09 -13.83
C ILE A 104 -14.98 4.89 -14.62
N GLN A 105 -15.85 5.87 -14.59
CA GLN A 105 -17.09 5.87 -15.37
C GLN A 105 -16.86 6.59 -16.69
N VAL A 106 -17.11 5.89 -17.78
CA VAL A 106 -16.97 6.38 -19.14
C VAL A 106 -18.28 6.15 -19.88
N ARG A 107 -18.72 7.14 -20.63
CA ARG A 107 -19.84 7.00 -21.55
C ARG A 107 -19.29 6.74 -22.95
N ILE A 108 -19.70 5.65 -23.60
CA ILE A 108 -19.25 5.24 -24.93
C ILE A 108 -20.50 4.97 -25.78
N PHE A 109 -20.61 5.65 -26.92
CA PHE A 109 -21.80 5.57 -27.78
C PHE A 109 -23.15 5.75 -27.05
N GLY A 110 -23.18 6.64 -26.08
CA GLY A 110 -24.35 6.91 -25.26
C GLY A 110 -24.55 6.00 -24.06
N GLU A 111 -23.86 4.87 -23.95
CA GLU A 111 -23.94 3.89 -22.86
C GLU A 111 -22.90 4.11 -21.79
N ASN A 112 -23.24 3.87 -20.52
CA ASN A 112 -22.34 4.05 -19.38
C ASN A 112 -21.63 2.75 -19.01
N PHE A 113 -20.30 2.84 -18.88
CA PHE A 113 -19.44 1.74 -18.45
C PHE A 113 -18.63 2.16 -17.23
N THR A 114 -18.45 1.23 -16.31
CA THR A 114 -17.57 1.41 -15.16
C THR A 114 -16.38 0.45 -15.26
N PHE A 115 -15.18 1.00 -15.31
CA PHE A 115 -13.95 0.25 -15.30
C PHE A 115 -13.29 0.35 -13.93
N MET A 116 -12.82 -0.76 -13.40
CA MET A 116 -11.99 -0.80 -12.21
C MET A 116 -10.54 -1.00 -12.62
N ARG A 117 -9.63 -0.20 -12.06
CA ARG A 117 -8.18 -0.31 -12.29
C ARG A 117 -7.44 -0.16 -10.96
N PRO A 118 -6.46 -1.05 -10.66
CA PRO A 118 -5.60 -0.88 -9.51
C PRO A 118 -4.63 0.28 -9.73
N VAL A 119 -4.29 0.97 -8.65
CA VAL A 119 -3.15 1.89 -8.64
C VAL A 119 -1.86 1.07 -8.61
N ARG A 120 -0.90 1.42 -9.47
CA ARG A 120 0.40 0.74 -9.57
C ARG A 120 1.55 1.69 -9.36
N TYR A 121 2.60 1.23 -8.69
CA TYR A 121 3.88 1.90 -8.68
C TYR A 121 4.54 1.76 -10.06
N LYS A 122 4.95 2.88 -10.65
CA LYS A 122 5.61 2.94 -11.94
C LYS A 122 7.01 3.50 -11.77
N PHE A 123 8.02 2.79 -12.26
CA PHE A 123 9.41 3.24 -12.27
C PHE A 123 10.10 2.86 -13.57
N THR A 124 11.25 3.48 -13.84
CA THR A 124 12.03 3.20 -15.02
C THR A 124 13.31 2.45 -14.63
N ASP A 125 13.46 1.26 -15.19
CA ASP A 125 14.69 0.48 -15.10
C ASP A 125 15.57 0.82 -16.30
N PRO A 126 16.88 1.09 -16.12
CA PRO A 126 17.77 1.48 -17.23
C PRO A 126 17.89 0.44 -18.33
N VAL A 127 17.69 -0.84 -18.02
CA VAL A 127 17.83 -1.95 -18.97
C VAL A 127 16.48 -2.41 -19.50
N ARG A 128 15.47 -2.52 -18.63
CA ARG A 128 14.17 -3.09 -18.95
C ARG A 128 13.09 -2.06 -19.31
N GLY A 129 13.40 -0.77 -19.14
CA GLY A 129 12.46 0.31 -19.42
C GLY A 129 11.42 0.54 -18.32
N GLU A 130 10.20 0.90 -18.70
CA GLU A 130 9.12 1.15 -17.74
C GLU A 130 8.59 -0.13 -17.10
N LEU A 131 8.64 -0.20 -15.80
CA LEU A 131 8.16 -1.33 -15.00
C LEU A 131 7.03 -0.89 -14.07
N TYR A 132 6.16 -1.85 -13.76
CA TYR A 132 5.00 -1.66 -12.89
C TYR A 132 5.00 -2.70 -11.80
N GLN A 133 4.74 -2.26 -10.56
CA GLN A 133 4.58 -3.13 -9.41
C GLN A 133 3.28 -2.79 -8.66
N PRO A 134 2.69 -3.70 -7.90
CA PRO A 134 1.60 -3.38 -6.99
C PRO A 134 2.03 -2.28 -6.02
N LEU A 135 1.13 -1.33 -5.76
CA LEU A 135 1.29 -0.36 -4.68
C LEU A 135 1.04 -1.07 -3.35
N VAL A 136 1.92 -0.83 -2.37
CA VAL A 136 1.88 -1.48 -1.05
C VAL A 136 1.60 -0.45 0.03
N VAL A 137 0.62 -0.71 0.90
CA VAL A 137 0.37 0.07 2.12
C VAL A 137 1.29 -0.43 3.22
N VAL A 138 2.01 0.48 3.87
CA VAL A 138 2.93 0.17 4.97
C VAL A 138 2.67 1.06 6.18
N PRO A 139 3.02 0.61 7.40
CA PRO A 139 2.95 1.46 8.58
C PRO A 139 4.03 2.55 8.55
N PRO A 140 3.86 3.65 9.33
CA PRO A 140 4.84 4.74 9.37
C PRO A 140 6.18 4.34 9.97
N VAL A 141 6.21 3.27 10.77
CA VAL A 141 7.44 2.69 11.36
C VAL A 141 7.44 1.18 11.15
N ILE A 142 8.55 0.67 10.67
CA ILE A 142 8.80 -0.77 10.58
C ILE A 142 9.81 -1.14 11.66
N VAL A 143 9.48 -2.16 12.47
CA VAL A 143 10.34 -2.70 13.52
C VAL A 143 10.81 -4.08 13.09
N SER A 144 12.10 -4.29 13.07
CA SER A 144 12.69 -5.58 12.72
C SER A 144 13.76 -5.97 13.75
N PRO A 145 13.85 -7.25 14.16
CA PRO A 145 14.99 -7.70 14.94
C PRO A 145 16.26 -7.62 14.07
N SER A 146 17.40 -7.32 14.68
CA SER A 146 18.68 -7.30 13.95
C SER A 146 19.20 -8.73 13.68
N GLU A 147 18.71 -9.70 14.43
CA GLU A 147 19.07 -11.11 14.33
C GLU A 147 17.81 -11.96 14.44
N ASP A 148 17.65 -12.94 13.54
CA ASP A 148 16.46 -13.77 13.46
C ASP A 148 16.38 -14.82 14.58
N LEU A 149 17.53 -15.23 15.14
CA LEU A 149 17.61 -16.26 16.17
C LEU A 149 18.76 -15.97 17.14
N LYS A 150 18.45 -16.07 18.44
CA LYS A 150 19.46 -16.12 19.50
C LYS A 150 19.26 -17.37 20.36
N ILE A 151 20.34 -18.09 20.63
CA ILE A 151 20.34 -19.28 21.45
C ILE A 151 20.96 -18.96 22.81
N ALA A 152 20.19 -19.13 23.89
CA ALA A 152 20.70 -19.10 25.24
C ALA A 152 21.14 -20.50 25.65
N ILE A 153 22.41 -20.65 26.02
CA ILE A 153 22.99 -21.95 26.45
C ILE A 153 22.74 -22.20 27.95
N ASN A 154 22.54 -21.14 28.72
CA ASN A 154 22.26 -21.21 30.16
C ASN A 154 21.18 -20.21 30.56
N GLU A 155 20.30 -20.60 31.49
CA GLU A 155 19.22 -19.75 32.03
C GLU A 155 19.71 -18.45 32.70
N LYS A 156 20.99 -18.32 32.99
CA LYS A 156 21.63 -17.15 33.63
C LYS A 156 22.24 -16.15 32.67
N ASN A 157 22.22 -16.40 31.36
CA ASN A 157 22.80 -15.48 30.40
C ASN A 157 21.79 -14.45 29.97
N ASP A 158 22.08 -13.18 30.20
CA ASP A 158 21.33 -12.07 29.62
C ASP A 158 21.40 -12.16 28.09
N ILE A 159 20.23 -12.23 27.46
CA ILE A 159 20.14 -12.21 26.01
C ILE A 159 20.00 -10.74 25.59
N ASN A 160 21.06 -10.17 25.07
CA ASN A 160 21.02 -8.85 24.47
C ASN A 160 20.52 -8.96 23.04
N GLY A 161 19.41 -8.28 22.74
CA GLY A 161 18.86 -8.13 21.41
C GLY A 161 18.93 -6.68 20.95
N SER A 162 19.04 -6.45 19.66
CA SER A 162 18.89 -5.14 19.06
C SER A 162 17.73 -5.14 18.06
N LEU A 163 17.01 -4.01 17.99
CA LEU A 163 15.90 -3.80 17.07
C LEU A 163 16.29 -2.69 16.09
N LEU A 164 16.02 -2.92 14.82
CA LEU A 164 16.12 -1.92 13.78
C LEU A 164 14.78 -1.23 13.62
N LEU A 165 14.75 0.07 13.80
CA LEU A 165 13.59 0.92 13.53
C LEU A 165 13.81 1.64 12.20
N LYS A 166 12.91 1.42 11.24
CA LYS A 166 12.90 2.13 9.96
C LYS A 166 11.69 3.06 9.91
N GLY A 167 11.93 4.37 9.98
CA GLY A 167 10.91 5.39 9.71
C GLY A 167 10.62 5.43 8.21
N MET A 168 9.34 5.43 7.86
CA MET A 168 8.87 5.53 6.48
C MET A 168 8.43 6.94 6.11
N ILE A 169 8.25 7.81 7.09
CA ILE A 169 7.97 9.25 6.96
C ILE A 169 8.93 10.04 7.86
N ASN A 170 9.14 11.31 7.52
CA ASN A 170 10.00 12.20 8.29
C ASN A 170 9.29 12.73 9.55
N GLY A 171 10.08 13.14 10.54
CA GLY A 171 9.56 13.80 11.74
C GLY A 171 8.76 12.87 12.68
N LEU A 172 8.93 11.57 12.58
CA LEU A 172 8.29 10.62 13.49
C LEU A 172 8.90 10.67 14.88
N THR A 173 8.02 10.70 15.89
CA THR A 173 8.39 10.51 17.29
C THR A 173 7.50 9.43 17.89
N GLY A 174 8.05 8.63 18.79
CA GLY A 174 7.28 7.58 19.44
C GLY A 174 8.05 6.87 20.54
N ASN A 175 7.36 5.94 21.17
CA ASN A 175 7.94 5.06 22.18
C ASN A 175 7.78 3.61 21.76
N LEU A 176 8.85 2.86 21.83
CA LEU A 176 8.85 1.41 21.70
C LEU A 176 8.82 0.81 23.12
N VAL A 177 7.83 -0.01 23.41
CA VAL A 177 7.72 -0.66 24.71
C VAL A 177 7.81 -2.16 24.54
N ALA A 178 8.73 -2.78 25.26
CA ALA A 178 8.87 -4.23 25.33
C ALA A 178 8.04 -4.78 26.49
N PHE A 179 7.26 -5.82 26.23
CA PHE A 179 6.45 -6.53 27.21
C PHE A 179 6.94 -7.97 27.35
N GLU A 180 6.79 -8.52 28.55
CA GLU A 180 6.93 -9.96 28.75
C GLU A 180 5.78 -10.71 28.07
N LYS A 181 6.07 -11.81 27.39
CA LYS A 181 5.05 -12.61 26.71
C LYS A 181 4.00 -13.12 27.71
N GLY A 182 2.74 -12.75 27.48
CA GLY A 182 1.62 -13.12 28.36
C GLY A 182 1.42 -12.22 29.60
N SER A 183 2.11 -11.09 29.64
CA SER A 183 2.00 -10.09 30.72
C SER A 183 1.82 -8.68 30.15
N ASP A 184 1.05 -7.84 30.85
CA ASP A 184 0.92 -6.41 30.53
C ASP A 184 2.04 -5.57 31.19
N LYS A 185 3.00 -6.24 31.85
CA LYS A 185 4.11 -5.56 32.50
C LYS A 185 5.14 -5.13 31.47
N ALA A 186 5.34 -3.82 31.35
CA ALA A 186 6.42 -3.27 30.54
C ALA A 186 7.78 -3.63 31.13
N LEU A 187 8.65 -4.26 30.33
CA LEU A 187 10.02 -4.57 30.70
C LEU A 187 10.93 -3.37 30.45
N GLN A 188 10.76 -2.71 29.30
CA GLN A 188 11.62 -1.61 28.89
C GLN A 188 10.88 -0.69 27.94
N SER A 189 11.19 0.61 27.97
CA SER A 189 10.66 1.61 27.06
C SER A 189 11.78 2.45 26.46
N PHE A 190 11.73 2.65 25.15
CA PHE A 190 12.68 3.45 24.39
C PHE A 190 11.94 4.52 23.61
N SER A 191 12.33 5.78 23.77
CA SER A 191 11.85 6.87 22.92
C SER A 191 12.71 6.93 21.66
N PHE A 192 12.07 7.20 20.53
CA PHE A 192 12.78 7.43 19.27
C PHE A 192 12.25 8.67 18.56
N SER A 193 13.10 9.30 17.77
CA SER A 193 12.73 10.36 16.83
C SER A 193 13.44 10.14 15.50
N SER A 194 12.72 10.26 14.40
CA SER A 194 13.33 10.29 13.08
C SER A 194 13.68 11.75 12.72
N PRO A 195 14.79 12.00 12.03
CA PRO A 195 15.10 13.34 11.56
C PRO A 195 14.00 13.86 10.60
N VAL A 196 13.88 15.19 10.54
CA VAL A 196 12.98 15.88 9.61
C VAL A 196 13.56 15.87 8.21
#